data_343a3774149e603379272099c035e0a5
#
_entry.id   343a3774149e603379272099c035e0a5
#
_cell.length_a   1.000
_cell.length_b   1.000
_cell.length_c   1.000
_cell.angle_alpha   90.00
_cell.angle_beta   90.00
_cell.angle_gamma   90.00
#
_symmetry.space_group_name_H-M   'P 1'
#
loop_
_entity.id
_entity.type
_entity.pdbx_description
1 polymer ?
#
loop_
_entity_poly.entity_id
_entity_poly.type
_entity_poly.pdbx_seq_one_letter_code
_entity_poly.pdbx_strand_id
1 'polypeptide(L)'
;MPVVSGPATTNRLRTGQGRGGVHPPEYGGGGDRGPGDGAPDYDRRLYRAKLALILVIGSICVLFITVSVALMWWESSVALDGQNRGLPHEWIPVALPTRLLLWNTFILLLSSITAEMARRSIAREMVLAPIQAIAGIAGDRGLRIPWLAMTVALGGSFICGQGLAWQALRSRGFHLSTVGMSPVFYLLSGAHAVHVSVGILIWLYAGAISILHRSIEYRRIVMEIGAWYWHFMGALWLCIFGLMYYAY
;
A
#
# COMPACT_ATOMS: atom_id res chain seq x y z
N MET A 1 49.87 81.51 -10.21
CA MET A 1 49.87 80.06 -10.59
C MET A 1 48.79 79.42 -9.76
N PRO A 2 47.76 78.83 -10.31
CA PRO A 2 46.58 78.41 -9.59
C PRO A 2 46.77 77.02 -9.00
N VAL A 3 46.31 76.87 -7.76
CA VAL A 3 46.19 75.62 -7.01
C VAL A 3 44.83 74.95 -7.40
N VAL A 4 44.88 73.75 -7.96
CA VAL A 4 43.67 72.93 -8.26
C VAL A 4 43.26 72.17 -7.01
N SER A 5 42.12 72.54 -6.44
CA SER A 5 41.45 71.79 -5.37
C SER A 5 40.58 70.67 -5.96
N GLY A 6 40.90 69.40 -5.64
CA GLY A 6 40.06 68.25 -5.95
C GLY A 6 38.83 68.09 -5.00
N PRO A 7 37.74 67.48 -5.44
CA PRO A 7 36.54 67.40 -4.60
C PRO A 7 36.66 66.31 -3.54
N ALA A 8 36.27 66.69 -2.31
CA ALA A 8 36.16 65.82 -1.15
C ALA A 8 34.97 64.83 -1.31
N THR A 9 35.26 63.55 -1.33
CA THR A 9 34.28 62.48 -1.21
C THR A 9 33.78 62.37 0.22
N THR A 10 32.56 62.83 0.47
CA THR A 10 31.87 62.64 1.76
C THR A 10 31.39 61.18 1.87
N ASN A 11 32.08 60.42 2.69
CA ASN A 11 31.68 59.07 3.08
C ASN A 11 30.49 59.16 4.06
N ARG A 12 29.27 59.01 3.59
CA ARG A 12 28.07 58.87 4.43
C ARG A 12 28.09 57.52 5.11
N LEU A 13 28.46 57.47 6.37
CA LEU A 13 28.20 56.39 7.30
C LEU A 13 26.68 56.20 7.43
N ARG A 14 26.18 55.16 6.80
CA ARG A 14 24.80 54.74 6.91
C ARG A 14 24.67 53.95 8.22
N THR A 15 24.24 54.62 9.29
CA THR A 15 23.83 54.01 10.55
C THR A 15 22.59 53.12 10.26
N GLY A 16 22.84 51.81 10.08
CA GLY A 16 21.78 50.84 10.05
C GLY A 16 21.23 50.60 11.46
N GLN A 17 20.07 51.16 11.76
CA GLN A 17 19.28 50.77 12.92
C GLN A 17 18.89 49.31 12.80
N GLY A 18 19.57 48.45 13.57
CA GLY A 18 19.17 47.06 13.77
C GLY A 18 17.84 47.01 14.53
N ARG A 19 16.75 46.78 13.81
CA ARG A 19 15.51 46.27 14.37
C ARG A 19 15.62 44.78 14.40
N GLY A 20 16.06 44.19 15.52
CA GLY A 20 15.99 42.78 15.80
C GLY A 20 14.54 42.34 15.94
N GLY A 21 13.89 42.10 14.84
CA GLY A 21 12.65 41.33 14.80
C GLY A 21 13.03 39.87 14.61
N VAL A 22 12.85 39.06 15.65
CA VAL A 22 12.84 37.60 15.51
C VAL A 22 11.59 37.27 14.71
N HIS A 23 11.74 37.11 13.39
CA HIS A 23 10.68 36.51 12.59
C HIS A 23 10.57 35.04 13.00
N PRO A 24 9.39 34.57 13.42
CA PRO A 24 9.20 33.14 13.57
C PRO A 24 9.47 32.48 12.19
N PRO A 25 10.05 31.26 12.17
CA PRO A 25 10.28 30.58 10.92
C PRO A 25 8.94 30.45 10.18
N GLU A 26 8.85 31.03 9.00
CA GLU A 26 7.71 30.93 8.11
C GLU A 26 7.53 29.45 7.75
N TYR A 27 6.62 28.81 8.44
CA TYR A 27 6.20 27.45 8.15
C TYR A 27 5.33 27.50 6.89
N GLY A 28 5.89 27.10 5.77
CA GLY A 28 5.14 26.67 4.59
C GLY A 28 4.59 27.81 3.74
N GLY A 29 5.38 28.42 2.99
CA GLY A 29 5.02 28.97 1.71
C GLY A 29 5.88 28.26 0.68
N GLY A 30 5.29 27.67 -0.35
CA GLY A 30 6.02 27.20 -1.51
C GLY A 30 6.81 28.35 -2.11
N GLY A 31 8.02 28.57 -1.58
CA GLY A 31 8.97 29.48 -2.19
C GLY A 31 9.29 28.93 -3.57
N ASP A 32 9.00 29.71 -4.60
CA ASP A 32 9.50 29.54 -5.96
C ASP A 32 11.01 29.28 -5.91
N ARG A 33 11.37 27.98 -5.78
CA ARG A 33 12.74 27.56 -6.07
C ARG A 33 12.90 27.70 -7.55
N GLY A 34 13.79 28.61 -7.94
CA GLY A 34 14.09 28.89 -9.34
C GLY A 34 14.43 27.61 -10.11
N PRO A 35 14.38 27.66 -11.46
CA PRO A 35 14.63 26.51 -12.33
C PRO A 35 16.13 26.13 -12.27
N GLY A 36 16.55 25.42 -11.21
CA GLY A 36 17.95 25.08 -11.01
C GLY A 36 18.24 23.97 -9.98
N ASP A 37 17.36 23.73 -9.03
CA ASP A 37 17.58 22.69 -8.04
C ASP A 37 16.98 21.37 -8.55
N GLY A 38 17.84 20.53 -9.10
CA GLY A 38 17.50 19.22 -9.70
C GLY A 38 17.08 18.12 -8.72
N ALA A 39 16.63 18.45 -7.49
CA ALA A 39 15.92 17.53 -6.61
C ALA A 39 14.44 17.57 -6.97
N PRO A 40 13.86 16.51 -7.55
CA PRO A 40 12.43 16.48 -7.82
C PRO A 40 11.68 16.65 -6.52
N ASP A 41 10.79 17.63 -6.50
CA ASP A 41 9.91 18.00 -5.42
C ASP A 41 9.23 16.75 -4.85
N TYR A 42 9.39 16.51 -3.55
CA TYR A 42 8.84 15.34 -2.84
C TYR A 42 7.34 15.19 -3.10
N ASP A 43 6.61 16.31 -3.07
CA ASP A 43 5.15 16.31 -3.26
C ASP A 43 4.75 15.86 -4.67
N ARG A 44 5.50 16.24 -5.70
CA ARG A 44 5.27 15.77 -7.07
C ARG A 44 5.54 14.29 -7.24
N ARG A 45 6.58 13.77 -6.57
CA ARG A 45 6.89 12.32 -6.60
C ARG A 45 5.80 11.53 -5.89
N LEU A 46 5.37 11.98 -4.70
CA LEU A 46 4.32 11.37 -3.94
C LEU A 46 3.00 11.37 -4.72
N TYR A 47 2.64 12.51 -5.32
CA TYR A 47 1.44 12.64 -6.14
C TYR A 47 1.44 11.67 -7.33
N ARG A 48 2.54 11.61 -8.09
CA ARG A 48 2.69 10.67 -9.21
C ARG A 48 2.59 9.21 -8.75
N ALA A 49 3.20 8.87 -7.63
CA ALA A 49 3.13 7.53 -7.06
C ALA A 49 1.70 7.16 -6.63
N LYS A 50 0.97 8.08 -5.99
CA LYS A 50 -0.45 7.89 -5.63
C LYS A 50 -1.33 7.74 -6.88
N LEU A 51 -1.13 8.57 -7.90
CA LEU A 51 -1.87 8.46 -9.14
C LEU A 51 -1.64 7.10 -9.83
N ALA A 52 -0.38 6.67 -9.92
CA ALA A 52 -0.06 5.35 -10.46
C ALA A 52 -0.72 4.22 -9.64
N LEU A 53 -0.70 4.31 -8.32
CA LEU A 53 -1.38 3.36 -7.45
C LEU A 53 -2.89 3.31 -7.70
N ILE A 54 -3.56 4.46 -7.82
CA ILE A 54 -5.00 4.54 -8.10
C ILE A 54 -5.33 3.87 -9.44
N LEU A 55 -4.52 4.07 -10.47
CA LEU A 55 -4.70 3.41 -11.76
C LEU A 55 -4.54 1.88 -11.64
N VAL A 56 -3.55 1.41 -10.90
CA VAL A 56 -3.34 -0.03 -10.62
C VAL A 56 -4.54 -0.60 -9.85
N ILE A 57 -4.99 0.06 -8.80
CA ILE A 57 -6.16 -0.35 -8.01
C ILE A 57 -7.41 -0.41 -8.89
N GLY A 58 -7.64 0.62 -9.73
CA GLY A 58 -8.77 0.64 -10.66
C GLY A 58 -8.72 -0.52 -11.65
N SER A 59 -7.55 -0.83 -12.19
CA SER A 59 -7.35 -1.98 -13.08
C SER A 59 -7.64 -3.31 -12.39
N ILE A 60 -7.20 -3.49 -11.14
CA ILE A 60 -7.48 -4.68 -10.34
C ILE A 60 -8.98 -4.80 -10.06
N CYS A 61 -9.65 -3.71 -9.69
CA CYS A 61 -11.11 -3.70 -9.48
C CYS A 61 -11.86 -4.16 -10.73
N VAL A 62 -11.55 -3.59 -11.89
CA VAL A 62 -12.17 -3.96 -13.16
C VAL A 62 -11.94 -5.45 -13.45
N LEU A 63 -10.72 -5.95 -13.28
CA LEU A 63 -10.41 -7.36 -13.48
C LEU A 63 -11.25 -8.27 -12.58
N PHE A 64 -11.28 -8.00 -11.27
CA PHE A 64 -12.04 -8.82 -10.33
C PHE A 64 -13.54 -8.76 -10.57
N ILE A 65 -14.10 -7.59 -10.87
CA ILE A 65 -15.53 -7.44 -11.20
C ILE A 65 -15.85 -8.21 -12.47
N THR A 66 -15.07 -8.05 -13.54
CA THR A 66 -15.28 -8.73 -14.82
C THR A 66 -15.20 -10.23 -14.65
N VAL A 67 -14.19 -10.75 -13.95
CA VAL A 67 -14.06 -12.19 -13.69
C VAL A 67 -15.22 -12.70 -12.85
N SER A 68 -15.63 -11.98 -11.80
CA SER A 68 -16.76 -12.38 -10.95
C SER A 68 -18.05 -12.47 -11.75
N VAL A 69 -18.37 -11.44 -12.55
CA VAL A 69 -19.58 -11.41 -13.38
C VAL A 69 -19.53 -12.52 -14.45
N ALA A 70 -18.40 -12.68 -15.13
CA ALA A 70 -18.24 -13.71 -16.16
C ALA A 70 -18.43 -15.13 -15.59
N LEU A 71 -17.88 -15.40 -14.41
CA LEU A 71 -18.01 -16.70 -13.75
C LEU A 71 -19.45 -16.96 -13.28
N MET A 72 -20.11 -15.97 -12.71
CA MET A 72 -21.52 -16.10 -12.30
C MET A 72 -22.44 -16.31 -13.51
N TRP A 73 -22.17 -15.59 -14.61
CA TRP A 73 -22.93 -15.78 -15.85
C TRP A 73 -22.71 -17.16 -16.47
N TRP A 74 -21.45 -17.61 -16.51
CA TRP A 74 -21.09 -18.96 -16.98
C TRP A 74 -21.84 -20.04 -16.19
N GLU A 75 -21.85 -19.93 -14.89
CA GLU A 75 -22.48 -20.89 -14.00
C GLU A 75 -24.00 -20.92 -14.18
N SER A 76 -24.65 -19.77 -14.28
CA SER A 76 -26.09 -19.69 -14.57
C SER A 76 -26.44 -20.27 -15.95
N SER A 77 -25.59 -20.08 -16.96
CA SER A 77 -25.82 -20.63 -18.31
C SER A 77 -25.70 -22.14 -18.32
N VAL A 78 -24.73 -22.72 -17.60
CA VAL A 78 -24.57 -24.18 -17.47
C VAL A 78 -25.75 -24.80 -16.71
N ALA A 79 -26.24 -24.10 -15.65
CA ALA A 79 -27.42 -24.54 -14.91
C ALA A 79 -28.67 -24.59 -15.78
N LEU A 80 -28.91 -23.57 -16.59
CA LEU A 80 -30.07 -23.54 -17.53
C LEU A 80 -29.98 -24.62 -18.62
N ASP A 81 -28.79 -24.88 -19.17
CA ASP A 81 -28.59 -25.91 -20.18
C ASP A 81 -28.81 -27.31 -19.60
N GLY A 82 -28.36 -27.57 -18.36
CA GLY A 82 -28.65 -28.81 -17.63
C GLY A 82 -30.13 -29.01 -17.38
N GLN A 83 -30.88 -27.99 -16.99
CA GLN A 83 -32.32 -28.04 -16.78
C GLN A 83 -33.07 -28.33 -18.09
N ASN A 84 -32.68 -27.73 -19.20
CA ASN A 84 -33.24 -27.93 -20.50
C ASN A 84 -33.03 -29.36 -21.02
N ARG A 85 -31.97 -30.03 -20.59
CA ARG A 85 -31.66 -31.43 -20.94
C ARG A 85 -32.29 -32.46 -20.00
N GLY A 86 -33.06 -32.01 -18.99
CA GLY A 86 -33.71 -32.90 -18.01
C GLY A 86 -32.73 -33.61 -17.08
N LEU A 87 -31.49 -33.09 -16.97
CA LEU A 87 -30.50 -33.60 -16.03
C LEU A 87 -30.84 -33.08 -14.63
N PRO A 88 -30.88 -33.95 -13.60
CA PRO A 88 -31.05 -33.46 -12.23
C PRO A 88 -29.91 -32.51 -11.91
N HIS A 89 -30.26 -31.24 -11.71
CA HIS A 89 -29.30 -30.23 -11.26
C HIS A 89 -29.11 -30.40 -9.74
N GLU A 90 -28.28 -31.38 -9.36
CA GLU A 90 -27.81 -31.48 -7.98
C GLU A 90 -26.87 -30.31 -7.72
N TRP A 91 -27.40 -29.25 -7.11
CA TRP A 91 -26.57 -28.28 -6.44
C TRP A 91 -25.83 -29.00 -5.32
N ILE A 92 -24.60 -29.45 -5.60
CA ILE A 92 -23.74 -29.96 -4.56
C ILE A 92 -23.26 -28.73 -3.77
N PRO A 93 -23.83 -28.49 -2.58
CA PRO A 93 -23.36 -27.36 -1.79
C PRO A 93 -21.89 -27.60 -1.45
N VAL A 94 -21.01 -26.77 -1.97
CA VAL A 94 -19.59 -26.84 -1.65
C VAL A 94 -19.43 -26.47 -0.20
N ALA A 95 -19.20 -27.45 0.68
CA ALA A 95 -18.93 -27.20 2.09
C ALA A 95 -17.58 -26.47 2.24
N LEU A 96 -17.62 -25.14 2.09
CA LEU A 96 -16.45 -24.27 2.29
C LEU A 96 -15.88 -24.47 3.69
N PRO A 97 -14.54 -24.48 3.84
CA PRO A 97 -13.90 -24.51 5.15
C PRO A 97 -14.00 -23.12 5.83
N THR A 98 -15.24 -22.68 6.12
CA THR A 98 -15.56 -21.33 6.60
C THR A 98 -14.75 -20.93 7.84
N ARG A 99 -14.54 -21.86 8.79
CA ARG A 99 -13.71 -21.58 9.98
C ARG A 99 -12.27 -21.20 9.61
N LEU A 100 -11.67 -21.90 8.66
CA LEU A 100 -10.31 -21.66 8.21
C LEU A 100 -10.24 -20.32 7.45
N LEU A 101 -11.24 -20.04 6.61
CA LEU A 101 -11.32 -18.78 5.87
C LEU A 101 -11.53 -17.58 6.81
N LEU A 102 -12.32 -17.72 7.87
CA LEU A 102 -12.49 -16.69 8.90
C LEU A 102 -11.18 -16.40 9.63
N TRP A 103 -10.45 -17.44 10.07
CA TRP A 103 -9.14 -17.27 10.68
C TRP A 103 -8.15 -16.59 9.72
N ASN A 104 -8.17 -16.98 8.46
CA ASN A 104 -7.33 -16.38 7.43
C ASN A 104 -7.66 -14.89 7.23
N THR A 105 -8.96 -14.56 7.21
CA THR A 105 -9.43 -13.16 7.17
C THR A 105 -8.95 -12.35 8.37
N PHE A 106 -9.04 -12.93 9.57
CA PHE A 106 -8.55 -12.28 10.80
C PHE A 106 -7.05 -11.99 10.73
N ILE A 107 -6.24 -12.94 10.26
CA ILE A 107 -4.79 -12.77 10.07
C ILE A 107 -4.51 -11.61 9.10
N LEU A 108 -5.25 -11.50 7.99
CA LEU A 108 -5.08 -10.43 7.02
C LEU A 108 -5.45 -9.06 7.60
N LEU A 109 -6.53 -8.98 8.39
CA LEU A 109 -6.93 -7.74 9.06
C LEU A 109 -5.88 -7.32 10.11
N LEU A 110 -5.36 -8.26 10.89
CA LEU A 110 -4.27 -8.00 11.83
C LEU A 110 -3.00 -7.51 11.10
N SER A 111 -2.68 -8.10 9.96
CA SER A 111 -1.60 -7.65 9.08
C SER A 111 -1.79 -6.21 8.58
N SER A 112 -3.03 -5.80 8.30
CA SER A 112 -3.35 -4.41 7.94
C SER A 112 -3.03 -3.43 9.08
N ILE A 113 -3.28 -3.82 10.33
CA ILE A 113 -2.93 -2.99 11.50
C ILE A 113 -1.41 -2.84 11.62
N THR A 114 -0.66 -3.95 11.48
CA THR A 114 0.81 -3.89 11.55
C THR A 114 1.42 -3.07 10.42
N ALA A 115 0.85 -3.14 9.21
CA ALA A 115 1.22 -2.30 8.07
C ALA A 115 1.02 -0.81 8.36
N GLU A 116 -0.11 -0.45 8.98
CA GLU A 116 -0.38 0.93 9.40
C GLU A 116 0.60 1.41 10.49
N MET A 117 0.96 0.54 11.45
CA MET A 117 1.97 0.87 12.45
C MET A 117 3.35 1.11 11.83
N ALA A 118 3.74 0.30 10.83
CA ALA A 118 4.97 0.52 10.07
C ALA A 118 4.95 1.86 9.34
N ARG A 119 3.85 2.22 8.67
CA ARG A 119 3.66 3.50 7.99
C ARG A 119 3.76 4.69 8.96
N ARG A 120 3.08 4.60 10.11
CA ARG A 120 3.10 5.67 11.13
C ARG A 120 4.49 5.85 11.74
N SER A 121 5.26 4.77 11.93
CA SER A 121 6.60 4.85 12.50
C SER A 121 7.56 5.66 11.59
N ILE A 122 7.51 5.47 10.26
CA ILE A 122 8.33 6.25 9.33
C ILE A 122 7.88 7.72 9.25
N ALA A 123 6.56 7.98 9.34
CA ALA A 123 6.04 9.34 9.35
C ALA A 123 6.53 10.12 10.57
N ARG A 124 6.54 9.49 11.74
CA ARG A 124 7.10 10.08 12.98
C ARG A 124 8.61 10.36 12.86
N GLU A 125 9.37 9.43 12.28
CA GLU A 125 10.81 9.64 12.07
C GLU A 125 11.09 10.85 11.19
N MET A 126 10.31 11.05 10.12
CA MET A 126 10.50 12.20 9.23
C MET A 126 10.25 13.53 9.96
N VAL A 127 9.26 13.59 10.85
CA VAL A 127 8.98 14.80 11.65
C VAL A 127 10.08 15.07 12.67
N LEU A 128 10.67 14.03 13.25
CA LEU A 128 11.70 14.15 14.29
C LEU A 128 13.12 14.32 13.73
N ALA A 129 13.36 13.95 12.47
CA ALA A 129 14.69 13.99 11.85
C ALA A 129 15.42 15.33 11.99
N PRO A 130 14.80 16.51 11.75
CA PRO A 130 15.50 17.78 11.90
C PRO A 130 15.88 18.08 13.35
N ILE A 131 15.05 17.70 14.34
CA ILE A 131 15.32 17.89 15.77
C ILE A 131 16.46 16.98 16.23
N GLN A 132 16.47 15.75 15.78
CA GLN A 132 17.51 14.76 16.09
C GLN A 132 18.87 15.16 15.49
N ALA A 133 18.88 15.73 14.29
CA ALA A 133 20.09 16.24 13.67
C ALA A 133 20.73 17.39 14.49
N ILE A 134 19.91 18.26 15.09
CA ILE A 134 20.40 19.35 15.96
C ILE A 134 20.88 18.81 17.30
N ALA A 135 20.19 17.83 17.88
CA ALA A 135 20.51 17.29 19.21
C ALA A 135 21.60 16.20 19.20
N GLY A 136 22.09 15.78 18.04
CA GLY A 136 23.06 14.67 17.92
C GLY A 136 22.55 13.31 18.41
N ILE A 137 21.23 13.18 18.60
CA ILE A 137 20.60 11.96 19.11
C ILE A 137 20.34 11.00 17.94
N ALA A 138 20.87 9.79 18.04
CA ALA A 138 20.58 8.74 17.06
C ALA A 138 19.08 8.41 17.08
N GLY A 139 18.41 8.58 15.92
CA GLY A 139 16.98 8.27 15.82
C GLY A 139 16.69 6.82 16.18
N ASP A 140 15.56 6.59 16.85
CA ASP A 140 15.09 5.27 17.26
C ASP A 140 14.74 4.41 16.02
N ARG A 141 15.73 3.65 15.56
CA ARG A 141 15.62 2.75 14.40
C ARG A 141 14.95 1.42 14.77
N GLY A 142 14.80 1.13 16.07
CA GLY A 142 14.40 -0.18 16.58
C GLY A 142 12.93 -0.54 16.34
N LEU A 143 12.04 0.44 16.32
CA LEU A 143 10.59 0.18 16.30
C LEU A 143 9.99 -0.19 14.93
N ARG A 144 10.70 0.03 13.81
CA ARG A 144 10.15 -0.18 12.46
C ARG A 144 10.30 -1.60 11.94
N ILE A 145 11.48 -2.18 12.15
CA ILE A 145 11.79 -3.52 11.65
C ILE A 145 10.82 -4.57 12.17
N PRO A 146 10.42 -4.57 13.47
CA PRO A 146 9.45 -5.55 13.93
C PRO A 146 8.08 -5.40 13.25
N TRP A 147 7.56 -4.18 13.02
CA TRP A 147 6.27 -4.00 12.36
C TRP A 147 6.27 -4.45 10.91
N LEU A 148 7.35 -4.16 10.16
CA LEU A 148 7.54 -4.65 8.80
C LEU A 148 7.61 -6.18 8.76
N ALA A 149 8.43 -6.77 9.63
CA ALA A 149 8.58 -8.22 9.72
C ALA A 149 7.25 -8.90 10.08
N MET A 150 6.48 -8.33 11.03
CA MET A 150 5.16 -8.83 11.39
C MET A 150 4.18 -8.77 10.20
N THR A 151 4.18 -7.67 9.44
CA THR A 151 3.30 -7.54 8.26
C THR A 151 3.62 -8.62 7.23
N VAL A 152 4.91 -8.85 6.94
CA VAL A 152 5.35 -9.89 6.01
C VAL A 152 5.02 -11.28 6.52
N ALA A 153 5.26 -11.56 7.82
CA ALA A 153 4.98 -12.85 8.42
C ALA A 153 3.48 -13.17 8.41
N LEU A 154 2.63 -12.21 8.78
CA LEU A 154 1.18 -12.37 8.74
C LEU A 154 0.65 -12.51 7.31
N GLY A 155 1.19 -11.74 6.36
CA GLY A 155 0.86 -11.88 4.94
C GLY A 155 1.24 -13.26 4.39
N GLY A 156 2.43 -13.75 4.74
CA GLY A 156 2.88 -15.11 4.42
C GLY A 156 1.98 -16.19 5.04
N SER A 157 1.58 -16.00 6.31
CA SER A 157 0.65 -16.89 6.99
C SER A 157 -0.73 -16.93 6.31
N PHE A 158 -1.20 -15.79 5.80
CA PHE A 158 -2.43 -15.73 4.99
C PHE A 158 -2.30 -16.60 3.72
N ILE A 159 -1.18 -16.48 2.98
CA ILE A 159 -0.95 -17.29 1.76
C ILE A 159 -0.88 -18.78 2.10
N CYS A 160 -0.20 -19.15 3.18
CA CYS A 160 -0.17 -20.55 3.66
C CYS A 160 -1.57 -21.04 4.03
N GLY A 161 -2.35 -20.24 4.77
CA GLY A 161 -3.74 -20.54 5.14
C GLY A 161 -4.64 -20.70 3.90
N GLN A 162 -4.41 -19.91 2.85
CA GLN A 162 -5.13 -20.05 1.59
C GLN A 162 -4.80 -21.38 0.88
N GLY A 163 -3.52 -21.77 0.88
CA GLY A 163 -3.08 -23.08 0.39
C GLY A 163 -3.73 -24.24 1.13
N LEU A 164 -3.83 -24.15 2.46
CA LEU A 164 -4.53 -25.14 3.29
C LEU A 164 -6.04 -25.20 2.95
N ALA A 165 -6.69 -24.05 2.70
CA ALA A 165 -8.09 -24.02 2.26
C ALA A 165 -8.28 -24.74 0.92
N TRP A 166 -7.39 -24.53 -0.04
CA TRP A 166 -7.40 -25.22 -1.32
C TRP A 166 -7.18 -26.73 -1.16
N GLN A 167 -6.24 -27.13 -0.30
CA GLN A 167 -5.98 -28.53 -0.01
C GLN A 167 -7.21 -29.20 0.65
N ALA A 168 -7.83 -28.54 1.63
CA ALA A 168 -9.02 -29.03 2.31
C ALA A 168 -10.21 -29.19 1.33
N LEU A 169 -10.32 -28.32 0.33
CA LEU A 169 -11.37 -28.40 -0.67
C LEU A 169 -11.09 -29.55 -1.67
N ARG A 170 -9.84 -29.70 -2.10
CA ARG A 170 -9.40 -30.81 -2.97
C ARG A 170 -9.60 -32.17 -2.33
N SER A 171 -9.31 -32.31 -1.03
CA SER A 171 -9.51 -33.58 -0.31
C SER A 171 -10.97 -33.99 -0.18
N ARG A 172 -11.91 -33.05 -0.37
CA ARG A 172 -13.36 -33.28 -0.43
C ARG A 172 -13.87 -33.60 -1.85
N GLY A 173 -12.98 -33.71 -2.84
CA GLY A 173 -13.31 -34.01 -4.23
C GLY A 173 -13.66 -32.80 -5.08
N PHE A 174 -13.55 -31.59 -4.57
CA PHE A 174 -13.80 -30.36 -5.33
C PHE A 174 -12.54 -29.89 -6.05
N HIS A 175 -12.57 -29.96 -7.38
CA HIS A 175 -11.48 -29.58 -8.27
C HIS A 175 -11.88 -28.42 -9.19
N LEU A 176 -10.92 -27.82 -9.88
CA LEU A 176 -11.17 -26.76 -10.86
C LEU A 176 -12.08 -27.23 -12.01
N SER A 177 -12.08 -28.53 -12.29
CA SER A 177 -12.89 -29.17 -13.34
C SER A 177 -14.27 -29.63 -12.85
N THR A 178 -14.59 -29.49 -11.57
CA THR A 178 -15.88 -29.88 -11.02
C THR A 178 -16.93 -28.84 -11.41
N VAL A 179 -18.08 -29.29 -11.92
CA VAL A 179 -19.21 -28.39 -12.22
C VAL A 179 -19.75 -27.82 -10.93
N GLY A 180 -19.98 -26.49 -10.89
CA GLY A 180 -20.47 -25.77 -9.71
C GLY A 180 -19.56 -24.61 -9.29
N MET A 181 -19.80 -24.01 -8.13
CA MET A 181 -19.08 -22.83 -7.62
C MET A 181 -17.59 -23.04 -7.27
N SER A 182 -17.09 -24.28 -7.36
CA SER A 182 -15.69 -24.62 -7.06
C SER A 182 -14.68 -23.86 -7.93
N PRO A 183 -14.85 -23.73 -9.26
CA PRO A 183 -13.94 -22.96 -10.11
C PRO A 183 -13.88 -21.48 -9.73
N VAL A 184 -15.02 -20.90 -9.36
CA VAL A 184 -15.11 -19.48 -8.93
C VAL A 184 -14.24 -19.24 -7.70
N PHE A 185 -14.35 -20.13 -6.71
CA PHE A 185 -13.52 -20.05 -5.50
C PHE A 185 -12.03 -20.09 -5.82
N TYR A 186 -11.58 -21.08 -6.60
CA TYR A 186 -10.16 -21.24 -6.92
C TYR A 186 -9.62 -20.06 -7.74
N LEU A 187 -10.39 -19.56 -8.71
CA LEU A 187 -9.93 -18.51 -9.59
C LEU A 187 -9.86 -17.16 -8.88
N LEU A 188 -10.92 -16.77 -8.14
CA LEU A 188 -10.93 -15.49 -7.42
C LEU A 188 -9.93 -15.48 -6.26
N SER A 189 -9.90 -16.53 -5.45
CA SER A 189 -8.94 -16.60 -4.33
C SER A 189 -7.51 -16.79 -4.81
N GLY A 190 -7.29 -17.47 -5.93
CA GLY A 190 -5.97 -17.60 -6.55
C GLY A 190 -5.45 -16.29 -7.13
N ALA A 191 -6.28 -15.56 -7.89
CA ALA A 191 -5.95 -14.23 -8.38
C ALA A 191 -5.64 -13.29 -7.22
N HIS A 192 -6.44 -13.32 -6.16
CA HIS A 192 -6.19 -12.54 -4.95
C HIS A 192 -4.85 -12.91 -4.29
N ALA A 193 -4.54 -14.20 -4.15
CA ALA A 193 -3.28 -14.67 -3.57
C ALA A 193 -2.06 -14.18 -4.35
N VAL A 194 -2.13 -14.11 -5.69
CA VAL A 194 -1.08 -13.53 -6.53
C VAL A 194 -0.88 -12.04 -6.20
N HIS A 195 -1.96 -11.27 -6.09
CA HIS A 195 -1.88 -9.85 -5.76
C HIS A 195 -1.35 -9.59 -4.34
N VAL A 196 -1.76 -10.41 -3.36
CA VAL A 196 -1.19 -10.36 -1.99
C VAL A 196 0.30 -10.67 -2.00
N SER A 197 0.75 -11.63 -2.82
CA SER A 197 2.17 -11.95 -2.96
C SER A 197 2.98 -10.75 -3.50
N VAL A 198 2.42 -10.00 -4.46
CA VAL A 198 3.01 -8.73 -4.92
C VAL A 198 3.08 -7.72 -3.77
N GLY A 199 2.05 -7.62 -2.95
CA GLY A 199 2.05 -6.78 -1.75
C GLY A 199 3.13 -7.17 -0.75
N ILE A 200 3.35 -8.48 -0.52
CA ILE A 200 4.45 -8.98 0.31
C ILE A 200 5.80 -8.55 -0.25
N LEU A 201 6.00 -8.64 -1.57
CA LEU A 201 7.23 -8.18 -2.23
C LEU A 201 7.45 -6.67 -2.05
N ILE A 202 6.40 -5.85 -2.09
CA ILE A 202 6.48 -4.41 -1.79
C ILE A 202 6.97 -4.19 -0.35
N TRP A 203 6.44 -4.94 0.63
CA TRP A 203 6.87 -4.83 2.03
C TRP A 203 8.28 -5.35 2.27
N LEU A 204 8.72 -6.42 1.61
CA LEU A 204 10.10 -6.89 1.61
C LEU A 204 11.05 -5.85 1.02
N TYR A 205 10.65 -5.22 -0.09
CA TYR A 205 11.39 -4.12 -0.68
C TYR A 205 11.49 -2.91 0.27
N ALA A 206 10.38 -2.54 0.93
CA ALA A 206 10.38 -1.47 1.95
C ALA A 206 11.34 -1.79 3.10
N GLY A 207 11.42 -3.05 3.52
CA GLY A 207 12.40 -3.54 4.50
C GLY A 207 13.83 -3.40 4.00
N ALA A 208 14.11 -3.86 2.79
CA ALA A 208 15.44 -3.80 2.18
C ALA A 208 15.96 -2.36 2.06
N ILE A 209 15.15 -1.42 1.54
CA ILE A 209 15.54 -0.01 1.43
C ILE A 209 15.71 0.66 2.79
N SER A 210 15.02 0.18 3.83
CA SER A 210 15.19 0.66 5.20
C SER A 210 16.52 0.22 5.80
N ILE A 211 16.97 -0.99 5.49
CA ILE A 211 18.28 -1.53 5.90
C ILE A 211 19.40 -0.86 5.10
N LEU A 212 19.22 -0.64 3.79
CA LEU A 212 20.20 -0.02 2.89
C LEU A 212 20.32 1.51 3.09
N HIS A 213 19.69 2.09 4.11
CA HIS A 213 19.79 3.51 4.50
C HIS A 213 19.47 4.49 3.35
N ARG A 214 18.53 4.15 2.48
CA ARG A 214 18.04 5.09 1.45
C ARG A 214 17.41 6.32 2.10
N SER A 215 17.28 7.41 1.33
CA SER A 215 16.72 8.68 1.82
C SER A 215 15.36 8.47 2.52
N ILE A 216 15.11 9.20 3.59
CA ILE A 216 13.89 9.07 4.40
C ILE A 216 12.63 9.36 3.57
N GLU A 217 12.71 10.31 2.63
CA GLU A 217 11.63 10.67 1.71
C GLU A 217 11.23 9.50 0.82
N TYR A 218 12.23 8.82 0.23
CA TYR A 218 11.96 7.66 -0.62
C TYR A 218 11.34 6.50 0.16
N ARG A 219 11.86 6.21 1.35
CA ARG A 219 11.31 5.17 2.23
C ARG A 219 9.86 5.47 2.62
N ARG A 220 9.55 6.73 2.92
CA ARG A 220 8.19 7.17 3.24
C ARG A 220 7.23 6.97 2.08
N ILE A 221 7.61 7.34 0.84
CA ILE A 221 6.78 7.13 -0.35
C ILE A 221 6.47 5.64 -0.52
N VAL A 222 7.49 4.77 -0.46
CA VAL A 222 7.30 3.32 -0.63
C VAL A 222 6.38 2.74 0.44
N MET A 223 6.56 3.11 1.72
CA MET A 223 5.71 2.63 2.81
C MET A 223 4.27 3.17 2.71
N GLU A 224 4.09 4.41 2.27
CA GLU A 224 2.76 4.99 2.09
C GLU A 224 2.01 4.27 0.96
N ILE A 225 2.63 4.09 -0.20
CA ILE A 225 2.05 3.35 -1.32
C ILE A 225 1.79 1.88 -0.96
N GLY A 226 2.75 1.24 -0.27
CA GLY A 226 2.61 -0.14 0.20
C GLY A 226 1.44 -0.31 1.17
N ALA A 227 1.25 0.60 2.12
CA ALA A 227 0.14 0.55 3.06
C ALA A 227 -1.22 0.72 2.38
N TRP A 228 -1.35 1.70 1.46
CA TRP A 228 -2.59 1.89 0.68
C TRP A 228 -2.93 0.66 -0.15
N TYR A 229 -1.93 0.09 -0.84
CA TYR A 229 -2.10 -1.15 -1.60
C TYR A 229 -2.55 -2.31 -0.69
N TRP A 230 -1.93 -2.45 0.49
CA TRP A 230 -2.20 -3.52 1.44
C TRP A 230 -3.62 -3.44 2.02
N HIS A 231 -4.06 -2.25 2.42
CA HIS A 231 -5.42 -2.05 2.91
C HIS A 231 -6.46 -2.33 1.81
N PHE A 232 -6.16 -1.94 0.57
CA PHE A 232 -7.01 -2.26 -0.56
C PHE A 232 -7.10 -3.79 -0.76
N MET A 233 -6.00 -4.53 -0.66
CA MET A 233 -6.02 -6.00 -0.74
C MET A 233 -6.88 -6.61 0.37
N GLY A 234 -6.80 -6.10 1.60
CA GLY A 234 -7.67 -6.51 2.70
C GLY A 234 -9.15 -6.27 2.42
N ALA A 235 -9.50 -5.08 1.91
CA ALA A 235 -10.87 -4.75 1.52
C ALA A 235 -11.37 -5.62 0.37
N LEU A 236 -10.55 -5.86 -0.65
CA LEU A 236 -10.88 -6.74 -1.77
C LEU A 236 -11.14 -8.17 -1.31
N TRP A 237 -10.33 -8.68 -0.35
CA TRP A 237 -10.57 -10.00 0.24
C TRP A 237 -11.91 -10.08 0.95
N LEU A 238 -12.29 -9.05 1.71
CA LEU A 238 -13.61 -9.02 2.36
C LEU A 238 -14.75 -9.06 1.35
N CYS A 239 -14.61 -8.36 0.21
CA CYS A 239 -15.58 -8.43 -0.88
C CYS A 239 -15.67 -9.84 -1.49
N ILE A 240 -14.52 -10.47 -1.78
CA ILE A 240 -14.45 -11.83 -2.33
C ILE A 240 -15.04 -12.84 -1.33
N PHE A 241 -14.66 -12.75 -0.06
CA PHE A 241 -15.18 -13.62 0.99
C PHE A 241 -16.68 -13.44 1.19
N GLY A 242 -17.15 -12.19 1.20
CA GLY A 242 -18.58 -11.85 1.28
C GLY A 242 -19.37 -12.40 0.09
N LEU A 243 -18.87 -12.22 -1.14
CA LEU A 243 -19.48 -12.77 -2.34
C LEU A 243 -19.60 -14.29 -2.24
N MET A 244 -18.54 -14.96 -1.80
CA MET A 244 -18.56 -16.41 -1.61
C MET A 244 -19.52 -16.85 -0.51
N TYR A 245 -19.58 -16.13 0.60
CA TYR A 245 -20.48 -16.44 1.72
C TYR A 245 -21.97 -16.31 1.34
N TYR A 246 -22.29 -15.35 0.48
CA TYR A 246 -23.67 -15.17 -0.02
C TYR A 246 -24.03 -16.14 -1.14
N ALA A 247 -23.06 -16.56 -1.92
CA ALA A 247 -23.29 -17.47 -3.05
C ALA A 247 -23.33 -18.94 -2.65
N TYR A 248 -22.88 -19.29 -1.44
CA TYR A 248 -22.87 -20.64 -0.86
C TYR A 248 -23.84 -20.76 0.32
#